data_62e4e422e6d67a7b330c3e8ebc561d56
#
_entry.id   62e4e422e6d67a7b330c3e8ebc561d56
#
_cell.length_a   1.000
_cell.length_b   1.000
_cell.length_c   1.000
_cell.angle_alpha   90.00
_cell.angle_beta   90.00
_cell.angle_gamma   90.00
#
_symmetry.space_group_name_H-M   'P 1'
#
loop_
_entity.id
_entity.type
_entity.pdbx_description
1 polymer ?
#
loop_
_entity_poly.entity_id
_entity_poly.type
_entity_poly.pdbx_seq_one_letter_code
_entity_poly.pdbx_strand_id
1 'polypeptide(L)'
;MVEKTKCETGGENRMRLLKKAAAVILAAAMAASLAACAAQKTEETTAATVETTAAETAESSTEAESSDGDTHIVVDHTGREVELPKEINRIVISSILPLPSVYCLFEGSAEKLVGIHPSSMAAAKNSILPQVVPDIVDVNTDFLQGGELNIEELLNLKPDVVFYNASNTDEYEKLAAAGIPAVGFATANWDYDCVETFENWVKLLGEVLGEEDKAAGIAEYGHQVYDEIQATLADAGEIEKPKVLILFNYANGVIKTSGDHFFGQYWIDATGGVNVAADLQGTPEINMEQIYEWDPDIIYITNFSPYQPEDLINNTIEGNDWSSVKAVKEGKVYKFPLGMYRWFPPASDTPLVLKWLATKNQPELFADIDMEQEVRDYYKRFYNVELTDEDIDQIFNPSSEASGLSK
;
A
#
# COMPACT_ATOMS: atom_id res chain seq x y z
N MET A 1 46.74 -22.77 38.40
CA MET A 1 46.78 -24.13 37.82
C MET A 1 45.42 -24.74 38.05
N VAL A 2 44.51 -24.66 37.11
CA VAL A 2 43.41 -25.62 36.83
C VAL A 2 42.83 -25.19 35.45
N GLU A 3 42.64 -26.21 34.63
CA GLU A 3 42.44 -26.22 33.19
C GLU A 3 41.16 -25.56 32.69
N LYS A 4 41.31 -24.87 31.55
CA LYS A 4 40.24 -24.54 30.64
C LYS A 4 39.96 -25.75 29.75
N THR A 5 38.83 -26.37 29.88
CA THR A 5 38.35 -27.39 28.92
C THR A 5 37.49 -26.71 27.85
N LYS A 6 37.98 -26.77 26.61
CA LYS A 6 37.26 -26.43 25.38
C LYS A 6 36.05 -27.31 25.19
N CYS A 7 34.91 -26.76 24.89
CA CYS A 7 33.78 -27.44 24.30
C CYS A 7 33.28 -26.61 23.12
N GLU A 8 33.96 -26.74 21.99
CA GLU A 8 33.52 -26.28 20.69
C GLU A 8 33.63 -27.42 19.69
N THR A 9 32.70 -27.50 18.76
CA THR A 9 32.60 -28.37 17.56
C THR A 9 31.61 -29.52 17.64
N GLY A 10 30.32 -29.24 17.80
CA GLY A 10 29.25 -30.25 17.60
C GLY A 10 28.09 -29.79 16.69
N GLY A 11 27.89 -28.46 16.51
CA GLY A 11 26.72 -27.92 15.83
C GLY A 11 26.82 -27.83 14.30
N GLU A 12 27.96 -27.45 13.78
CA GLU A 12 28.10 -27.22 12.33
C GLU A 12 28.12 -28.49 11.47
N ASN A 13 28.62 -29.61 12.00
CA ASN A 13 28.64 -30.88 11.25
C ASN A 13 27.26 -31.54 11.14
N ARG A 14 26.34 -31.31 12.07
CA ARG A 14 24.96 -31.85 11.99
C ARG A 14 24.13 -31.11 10.93
N MET A 15 24.31 -29.80 10.76
CA MET A 15 23.56 -29.04 9.76
C MET A 15 24.01 -29.30 8.32
N ARG A 16 25.30 -29.59 8.09
CA ARG A 16 25.83 -29.97 6.77
C ARG A 16 25.40 -31.40 6.35
N LEU A 17 25.19 -32.34 7.27
CA LEU A 17 24.68 -33.68 6.99
C LEU A 17 23.19 -33.67 6.64
N LEU A 18 22.38 -32.84 7.30
CA LEU A 18 20.94 -32.67 7.00
C LEU A 18 20.68 -32.05 5.65
N LYS A 19 21.48 -31.06 5.23
CA LYS A 19 21.37 -30.43 3.90
C LYS A 19 21.77 -31.36 2.74
N LYS A 20 22.68 -32.31 2.97
CA LYS A 20 23.06 -33.32 1.97
C LYS A 20 22.04 -34.47 1.84
N ALA A 21 21.34 -34.82 2.91
CA ALA A 21 20.28 -35.84 2.88
C ALA A 21 19.01 -35.33 2.15
N ALA A 22 18.66 -34.08 2.27
CA ALA A 22 17.51 -33.48 1.57
C ALA A 22 17.71 -33.39 0.05
N ALA A 23 18.94 -33.18 -0.42
CA ALA A 23 19.26 -33.10 -1.86
C ALA A 23 19.22 -34.44 -2.58
N VAL A 24 19.46 -35.58 -1.87
CA VAL A 24 19.44 -36.91 -2.45
C VAL A 24 18.02 -37.48 -2.57
N ILE A 25 17.09 -37.06 -1.70
CA ILE A 25 15.69 -37.53 -1.73
C ILE A 25 14.92 -36.84 -2.88
N LEU A 26 15.26 -35.57 -3.24
CA LEU A 26 14.59 -34.87 -4.33
C LEU A 26 15.01 -35.39 -5.73
N ALA A 27 16.22 -35.96 -5.87
CA ALA A 27 16.70 -36.53 -7.14
C ALA A 27 16.11 -37.90 -7.45
N ALA A 28 15.64 -38.65 -6.45
CA ALA A 28 15.03 -39.99 -6.64
C ALA A 28 13.55 -39.93 -7.02
N ALA A 29 12.85 -38.83 -6.77
CA ALA A 29 11.42 -38.66 -7.08
C ALA A 29 11.16 -38.24 -8.54
N MET A 30 12.17 -37.72 -9.27
CA MET A 30 12.01 -37.32 -10.67
C MET A 30 12.36 -38.40 -11.70
N ALA A 31 12.85 -39.55 -11.27
CA ALA A 31 13.19 -40.64 -12.18
C ALA A 31 12.07 -41.71 -12.34
N ALA A 32 10.96 -41.61 -11.60
CA ALA A 32 9.88 -42.59 -11.62
C ALA A 32 8.65 -42.23 -12.47
N SER A 33 8.64 -41.05 -13.14
CA SER A 33 7.48 -40.54 -13.88
C SER A 33 7.62 -40.62 -15.42
N LEU A 34 8.64 -41.31 -15.97
CA LEU A 34 8.90 -41.39 -17.42
C LEU A 34 8.73 -42.82 -18.01
N ALA A 35 8.11 -43.77 -17.31
CA ALA A 35 8.02 -45.15 -17.78
C ALA A 35 6.59 -45.71 -17.87
N ALA A 36 5.59 -44.91 -18.25
CA ALA A 36 4.21 -45.39 -18.41
C ALA A 36 3.51 -44.79 -19.63
N CYS A 37 4.12 -44.88 -20.84
CA CYS A 37 3.43 -44.63 -22.10
C CYS A 37 4.17 -45.33 -23.24
N ALA A 38 4.14 -46.69 -23.26
CA ALA A 38 4.41 -47.48 -24.46
C ALA A 38 3.94 -48.91 -24.25
N ALA A 39 2.72 -49.22 -24.63
CA ALA A 39 2.31 -50.52 -25.18
C ALA A 39 0.76 -50.59 -25.28
N GLN A 40 0.24 -50.40 -26.44
CA GLN A 40 -0.73 -51.35 -27.03
C GLN A 40 -0.90 -51.01 -28.51
N LYS A 41 -0.52 -51.97 -29.28
CA LYS A 41 -0.58 -51.98 -30.74
C LYS A 41 -1.49 -53.13 -31.17
N THR A 42 -2.29 -52.84 -32.19
CA THR A 42 -2.91 -53.73 -33.19
C THR A 42 -4.08 -54.63 -32.78
N GLU A 43 -5.21 -54.41 -33.50
CA GLU A 43 -5.72 -55.41 -34.42
C GLU A 43 -6.66 -54.80 -35.45
N GLU A 44 -6.51 -55.34 -36.65
CA GLU A 44 -7.06 -55.01 -37.96
C GLU A 44 -8.52 -55.46 -38.18
N THR A 45 -9.11 -54.85 -39.22
CA THR A 45 -9.93 -55.44 -40.33
C THR A 45 -11.37 -54.96 -40.33
N THR A 46 -11.93 -54.34 -41.35
CA THR A 46 -12.09 -54.63 -42.75
C THR A 46 -12.81 -53.48 -43.44
N ALA A 47 -12.52 -53.29 -44.72
CA ALA A 47 -13.06 -52.34 -45.66
C ALA A 47 -14.54 -52.53 -46.02
N ALA A 48 -15.23 -51.46 -46.33
CA ALA A 48 -16.30 -51.39 -47.32
C ALA A 48 -16.34 -50.02 -47.99
N THR A 49 -16.08 -50.03 -49.27
CA THR A 49 -16.18 -48.94 -50.24
C THR A 49 -17.64 -48.73 -50.63
N VAL A 50 -18.11 -47.49 -50.63
CA VAL A 50 -19.19 -47.07 -51.62
C VAL A 50 -19.04 -45.56 -51.91
N GLU A 51 -19.20 -45.26 -53.18
CA GLU A 51 -18.99 -44.09 -54.01
C GLU A 51 -19.62 -42.74 -53.55
N THR A 52 -18.88 -41.70 -53.85
CA THR A 52 -19.13 -40.41 -54.51
C THR A 52 -20.58 -39.91 -54.61
N THR A 53 -20.80 -38.74 -54.00
CA THR A 53 -21.51 -37.64 -54.69
C THR A 53 -20.98 -36.28 -54.16
N ALA A 54 -20.50 -35.49 -55.11
CA ALA A 54 -20.12 -34.13 -54.90
C ALA A 54 -21.35 -33.25 -54.62
N ALA A 55 -21.30 -32.47 -53.57
CA ALA A 55 -22.12 -31.28 -53.41
C ALA A 55 -21.20 -30.16 -52.94
N GLU A 56 -21.00 -29.19 -53.81
CA GLU A 56 -20.47 -27.86 -53.48
C GLU A 56 -21.25 -27.30 -52.30
N THR A 57 -20.56 -27.03 -51.23
CA THR A 57 -21.07 -26.15 -50.18
C THR A 57 -20.03 -25.08 -49.95
N ALA A 58 -20.43 -23.84 -50.19
CA ALA A 58 -19.70 -22.64 -50.05
C ALA A 58 -18.92 -22.60 -48.72
N GLU A 59 -17.64 -22.32 -48.82
CA GLU A 59 -16.83 -21.81 -47.73
C GLU A 59 -17.42 -20.46 -47.29
N SER A 60 -18.19 -20.48 -46.22
CA SER A 60 -18.40 -19.28 -45.42
C SER A 60 -17.16 -19.14 -44.54
N SER A 61 -16.16 -18.47 -45.06
CA SER A 61 -15.16 -17.83 -44.26
C SER A 61 -15.89 -16.77 -43.42
N THR A 62 -16.26 -17.14 -42.21
CA THR A 62 -16.48 -16.17 -41.15
C THR A 62 -15.10 -15.55 -40.88
N GLU A 63 -14.76 -14.48 -41.60
CA GLU A 63 -13.82 -13.52 -41.13
C GLU A 63 -14.33 -13.16 -39.74
N ALA A 64 -13.56 -13.54 -38.72
CA ALA A 64 -13.63 -12.88 -37.45
C ALA A 64 -13.28 -11.42 -37.77
N GLU A 65 -14.30 -10.58 -37.82
CA GLU A 65 -14.11 -9.13 -37.73
C GLU A 65 -13.27 -8.93 -36.49
N SER A 66 -11.97 -8.63 -36.67
CA SER A 66 -11.18 -7.95 -35.70
C SER A 66 -11.92 -6.64 -35.46
N SER A 67 -12.70 -6.57 -34.40
CA SER A 67 -13.14 -5.31 -33.83
C SER A 67 -11.81 -4.58 -33.51
N ASP A 68 -11.47 -3.60 -34.32
CA ASP A 68 -10.44 -2.61 -34.07
C ASP A 68 -10.94 -1.86 -32.81
N GLY A 69 -10.48 -2.35 -31.63
CA GLY A 69 -11.23 -2.45 -30.43
C GLY A 69 -11.42 -1.11 -29.74
N ASP A 70 -12.67 -0.90 -29.29
CA ASP A 70 -13.05 0.08 -28.27
C ASP A 70 -12.53 -0.27 -26.87
N THR A 71 -11.62 -1.27 -26.74
CA THR A 71 -11.06 -1.78 -25.48
C THR A 71 -9.52 -1.82 -25.51
N HIS A 72 -8.89 -1.88 -24.33
CA HIS A 72 -7.48 -2.17 -24.12
C HIS A 72 -7.32 -3.14 -22.94
N ILE A 73 -6.15 -3.79 -22.83
CA ILE A 73 -5.87 -4.74 -21.76
C ILE A 73 -4.78 -4.16 -20.86
N VAL A 74 -5.01 -4.20 -19.55
CA VAL A 74 -4.03 -3.89 -18.52
C VAL A 74 -3.76 -5.13 -17.67
N VAL A 75 -2.55 -5.23 -17.08
CA VAL A 75 -2.21 -6.27 -16.12
C VAL A 75 -2.23 -5.67 -14.72
N ASP A 76 -3.16 -6.11 -13.87
CA ASP A 76 -3.27 -5.60 -12.51
C ASP A 76 -2.18 -6.15 -11.56
N HIS A 77 -2.09 -5.62 -10.35
CA HIS A 77 -1.08 -6.06 -9.38
C HIS A 77 -1.27 -7.50 -8.85
N THR A 78 -2.32 -8.19 -9.26
CA THR A 78 -2.49 -9.63 -9.01
C THR A 78 -1.94 -10.48 -10.16
N GLY A 79 -1.51 -9.83 -11.26
CA GLY A 79 -1.08 -10.47 -12.50
C GLY A 79 -2.22 -10.89 -13.43
N ARG A 80 -3.45 -10.39 -13.22
CA ARG A 80 -4.59 -10.66 -14.10
C ARG A 80 -4.62 -9.65 -15.24
N GLU A 81 -4.91 -10.17 -16.43
CA GLU A 81 -5.31 -9.35 -17.58
C GLU A 81 -6.75 -8.88 -17.39
N VAL A 82 -6.96 -7.57 -17.47
CA VAL A 82 -8.27 -6.94 -17.34
C VAL A 82 -8.55 -6.17 -18.63
N GLU A 83 -9.62 -6.53 -19.31
CA GLU A 83 -10.10 -5.82 -20.49
C GLU A 83 -10.95 -4.62 -20.06
N LEU A 84 -10.54 -3.42 -20.48
CA LEU A 84 -11.15 -2.15 -20.13
C LEU A 84 -11.60 -1.39 -21.39
N PRO A 85 -12.65 -0.56 -21.32
CA PRO A 85 -12.97 0.36 -22.41
C PRO A 85 -11.83 1.38 -22.60
N LYS A 86 -11.59 1.81 -23.85
CA LYS A 86 -10.58 2.83 -24.14
C LYS A 86 -10.87 4.17 -23.47
N GLU A 87 -12.13 4.53 -23.33
CA GLU A 87 -12.56 5.72 -22.61
C GLU A 87 -13.17 5.31 -21.28
N ILE A 88 -12.48 5.67 -20.19
CA ILE A 88 -12.92 5.44 -18.81
C ILE A 88 -13.43 6.75 -18.25
N ASN A 89 -14.71 6.80 -17.92
CA ASN A 89 -15.39 7.98 -17.40
C ASN A 89 -16.10 7.75 -16.07
N ARG A 90 -16.20 6.49 -15.60
CA ARG A 90 -16.93 6.14 -14.39
C ARG A 90 -16.12 5.14 -13.58
N ILE A 91 -15.42 5.65 -12.58
CA ILE A 91 -14.52 4.89 -11.74
C ILE A 91 -15.10 4.77 -10.33
N VAL A 92 -15.07 3.57 -9.77
CA VAL A 92 -15.32 3.35 -8.35
C VAL A 92 -14.03 2.88 -7.69
N ILE A 93 -13.66 3.44 -6.54
CA ILE A 93 -12.54 2.98 -5.70
C ILE A 93 -13.13 2.41 -4.41
N SER A 94 -13.18 1.07 -4.31
CA SER A 94 -13.99 0.40 -3.31
C SER A 94 -13.26 0.09 -2.00
N SER A 95 -12.08 -0.52 -2.04
CA SER A 95 -11.43 -1.02 -0.83
C SER A 95 -9.96 -0.62 -0.64
N ILE A 96 -9.43 0.22 -1.52
CA ILE A 96 -8.07 0.76 -1.41
C ILE A 96 -8.14 2.22 -0.93
N LEU A 97 -8.16 2.39 0.41
CA LEU A 97 -8.56 3.64 1.05
C LEU A 97 -7.74 4.89 0.67
N PRO A 98 -6.41 4.83 0.49
CA PRO A 98 -5.61 5.99 0.10
C PRO A 98 -5.71 6.35 -1.38
N LEU A 99 -6.11 5.40 -2.23
CA LEU A 99 -6.06 5.55 -3.70
C LEU A 99 -6.87 6.73 -4.25
N PRO A 100 -8.01 7.15 -3.66
CA PRO A 100 -8.70 8.36 -4.13
C PRO A 100 -7.80 9.62 -4.11
N SER A 101 -6.89 9.77 -3.13
CA SER A 101 -5.96 10.89 -3.09
C SER A 101 -4.90 10.79 -4.20
N VAL A 102 -4.41 9.58 -4.48
CA VAL A 102 -3.45 9.31 -5.57
C VAL A 102 -4.12 9.55 -6.93
N TYR A 103 -5.37 9.13 -7.08
CA TYR A 103 -6.16 9.42 -8.27
C TYR A 103 -6.33 10.94 -8.48
N CYS A 104 -6.65 11.70 -7.42
CA CYS A 104 -6.76 13.15 -7.49
C CYS A 104 -5.42 13.84 -7.78
N LEU A 105 -4.30 13.30 -7.29
CA LEU A 105 -2.96 13.74 -7.70
C LEU A 105 -2.75 13.52 -9.20
N PHE A 106 -3.17 12.36 -9.69
CA PHE A 106 -3.00 11.96 -11.07
C PHE A 106 -3.90 12.77 -12.00
N GLU A 107 -5.21 12.84 -11.75
CA GLU A 107 -6.17 13.50 -12.64
C GLU A 107 -6.34 15.02 -12.39
N GLY A 108 -6.07 15.49 -11.18
CA GLY A 108 -6.34 16.88 -10.77
C GLY A 108 -7.83 17.18 -10.53
N SER A 109 -8.71 16.17 -10.61
CA SER A 109 -10.15 16.28 -10.38
C SER A 109 -10.75 14.98 -9.88
N ALA A 110 -12.00 15.03 -9.38
CA ALA A 110 -12.79 13.85 -9.03
C ALA A 110 -13.96 13.59 -10.02
N GLU A 111 -13.98 14.25 -11.16
CA GLU A 111 -15.13 14.23 -12.09
C GLU A 111 -15.50 12.81 -12.56
N LYS A 112 -14.49 11.95 -12.79
CA LYS A 112 -14.73 10.56 -13.21
C LYS A 112 -14.96 9.61 -12.02
N LEU A 113 -14.75 10.05 -10.76
CA LEU A 113 -15.02 9.23 -9.58
C LEU A 113 -16.52 9.22 -9.29
N VAL A 114 -17.18 8.09 -9.53
CA VAL A 114 -18.59 7.92 -9.22
C VAL A 114 -18.84 7.23 -7.88
N GLY A 115 -17.82 6.65 -7.27
CA GLY A 115 -17.91 6.03 -5.97
C GLY A 115 -16.55 5.90 -5.27
N ILE A 116 -16.50 6.18 -3.96
CA ILE A 116 -15.34 5.90 -3.11
C ILE A 116 -15.77 5.29 -1.78
N HIS A 117 -14.86 4.60 -1.10
CA HIS A 117 -15.12 3.99 0.19
C HIS A 117 -15.55 5.04 1.24
N PRO A 118 -16.56 4.77 2.10
CA PRO A 118 -16.99 5.71 3.16
C PRO A 118 -15.87 6.19 4.07
N SER A 119 -14.89 5.31 4.40
CA SER A 119 -13.73 5.70 5.21
C SER A 119 -12.76 6.63 4.46
N SER A 120 -12.67 6.52 3.12
CA SER A 120 -11.91 7.47 2.29
C SER A 120 -12.59 8.83 2.27
N MET A 121 -13.92 8.86 2.14
CA MET A 121 -14.74 10.07 2.23
C MET A 121 -14.60 10.75 3.61
N ALA A 122 -14.63 9.96 4.69
CA ALA A 122 -14.44 10.50 6.04
C ALA A 122 -13.05 11.13 6.22
N ALA A 123 -12.00 10.49 5.68
CA ALA A 123 -10.67 11.07 5.67
C ALA A 123 -10.60 12.35 4.81
N ALA A 124 -11.17 12.32 3.60
CA ALA A 124 -11.20 13.47 2.71
C ALA A 124 -11.85 14.70 3.37
N LYS A 125 -13.01 14.54 4.00
CA LYS A 125 -13.73 15.64 4.66
C LYS A 125 -12.96 16.30 5.82
N ASN A 126 -11.98 15.62 6.39
CA ASN A 126 -11.14 16.13 7.48
C ASN A 126 -9.73 16.55 7.00
N SER A 127 -9.47 16.46 5.71
CA SER A 127 -8.17 16.76 5.07
C SER A 127 -8.25 18.02 4.22
N ILE A 128 -7.13 18.39 3.60
CA ILE A 128 -7.09 19.49 2.64
C ILE A 128 -7.65 19.12 1.25
N LEU A 129 -7.96 17.84 1.02
CA LEU A 129 -8.41 17.35 -0.30
C LEU A 129 -9.61 18.13 -0.86
N PRO A 130 -10.66 18.50 -0.07
CA PRO A 130 -11.78 19.29 -0.62
C PRO A 130 -11.44 20.71 -1.04
N GLN A 131 -10.37 21.32 -0.50
CA GLN A 131 -9.89 22.62 -0.95
C GLN A 131 -9.14 22.51 -2.28
N VAL A 132 -8.45 21.38 -2.52
CA VAL A 132 -7.70 21.13 -3.75
C VAL A 132 -8.60 20.56 -4.85
N VAL A 133 -9.48 19.62 -4.50
CA VAL A 133 -10.42 18.94 -5.41
C VAL A 133 -11.83 18.99 -4.79
N PRO A 134 -12.57 20.09 -4.99
CA PRO A 134 -13.87 20.29 -4.34
C PRO A 134 -14.91 19.23 -4.63
N ASP A 135 -14.90 18.65 -5.83
CA ASP A 135 -15.90 17.68 -6.30
C ASP A 135 -15.83 16.34 -5.53
N ILE A 136 -14.75 16.09 -4.79
CA ILE A 136 -14.58 14.84 -4.04
C ILE A 136 -15.69 14.60 -3.00
N VAL A 137 -16.25 15.66 -2.42
CA VAL A 137 -17.27 15.55 -1.36
C VAL A 137 -18.64 15.08 -1.86
N ASP A 138 -18.86 15.16 -3.16
CA ASP A 138 -20.11 14.79 -3.85
C ASP A 138 -20.07 13.35 -4.37
N VAL A 139 -18.92 12.67 -4.29
CA VAL A 139 -18.76 11.28 -4.76
C VAL A 139 -19.56 10.32 -3.88
N ASN A 140 -20.27 9.38 -4.53
CA ASN A 140 -21.14 8.43 -3.84
C ASN A 140 -20.37 7.47 -2.92
N THR A 141 -20.97 7.10 -1.79
CA THR A 141 -20.44 6.13 -0.83
C THR A 141 -21.42 5.02 -0.48
N ASP A 142 -22.64 5.02 -1.04
CA ASP A 142 -23.76 4.18 -0.57
C ASP A 142 -23.69 2.73 -1.09
N PHE A 143 -22.78 2.45 -2.05
CA PHE A 143 -22.53 1.12 -2.57
C PHE A 143 -21.84 0.18 -1.56
N LEU A 144 -21.40 0.69 -0.42
CA LEU A 144 -20.89 -0.07 0.72
C LEU A 144 -21.80 0.11 1.94
N GLN A 145 -22.34 -0.98 2.45
CA GLN A 145 -23.22 -0.99 3.60
C GLN A 145 -22.70 -1.92 4.68
N GLY A 146 -22.41 -1.39 5.85
CA GLY A 146 -21.86 -2.18 6.97
C GLY A 146 -20.49 -2.82 6.65
N GLY A 147 -19.73 -2.27 5.71
CA GLY A 147 -18.45 -2.82 5.24
C GLY A 147 -18.59 -3.86 4.11
N GLU A 148 -19.81 -4.21 3.71
CA GLU A 148 -20.08 -5.17 2.65
C GLU A 148 -20.45 -4.44 1.33
N LEU A 149 -19.94 -4.97 0.21
CA LEU A 149 -20.23 -4.47 -1.12
C LEU A 149 -21.68 -4.80 -1.52
N ASN A 150 -22.46 -3.76 -1.80
CA ASN A 150 -23.80 -3.87 -2.36
C ASN A 150 -23.72 -3.79 -3.89
N ILE A 151 -23.77 -4.94 -4.54
CA ILE A 151 -23.63 -5.06 -6.00
C ILE A 151 -24.76 -4.32 -6.75
N GLU A 152 -25.99 -4.29 -6.20
CA GLU A 152 -27.10 -3.59 -6.85
C GLU A 152 -26.86 -2.07 -6.88
N GLU A 153 -26.45 -1.50 -5.76
CA GLU A 153 -26.09 -0.08 -5.68
C GLU A 153 -24.86 0.26 -6.53
N LEU A 154 -23.87 -0.64 -6.55
CA LEU A 154 -22.69 -0.48 -7.40
C LEU A 154 -23.06 -0.47 -8.90
N LEU A 155 -23.93 -1.38 -9.35
CA LEU A 155 -24.41 -1.42 -10.73
C LEU A 155 -25.24 -0.17 -11.11
N ASN A 156 -25.95 0.43 -10.15
CA ASN A 156 -26.65 1.71 -10.37
C ASN A 156 -25.66 2.86 -10.68
N LEU A 157 -24.44 2.79 -10.17
CA LEU A 157 -23.37 3.74 -10.50
C LEU A 157 -22.81 3.54 -11.92
N LYS A 158 -23.09 2.39 -12.57
CA LYS A 158 -22.60 2.04 -13.92
C LYS A 158 -21.08 2.29 -14.08
N PRO A 159 -20.25 1.68 -13.24
CA PRO A 159 -18.81 1.88 -13.34
C PRO A 159 -18.27 1.24 -14.63
N ASP A 160 -17.35 1.93 -15.30
CA ASP A 160 -16.53 1.37 -16.37
C ASP A 160 -15.46 0.44 -15.78
N VAL A 161 -14.99 0.75 -14.56
CA VAL A 161 -14.02 -0.03 -13.81
C VAL A 161 -14.16 0.20 -12.30
N VAL A 162 -13.86 -0.84 -11.52
CA VAL A 162 -13.72 -0.77 -10.06
C VAL A 162 -12.27 -1.03 -9.67
N PHE A 163 -11.67 -0.10 -8.92
CA PHE A 163 -10.36 -0.29 -8.29
C PHE A 163 -10.57 -0.86 -6.89
N TYR A 164 -9.96 -2.01 -6.63
CA TYR A 164 -10.12 -2.71 -5.37
C TYR A 164 -8.77 -3.12 -4.77
N ASN A 165 -8.75 -3.49 -3.48
CA ASN A 165 -7.53 -4.00 -2.85
C ASN A 165 -7.23 -5.41 -3.37
N ALA A 166 -6.08 -5.58 -4.02
CA ALA A 166 -5.66 -6.84 -4.65
C ALA A 166 -5.67 -8.05 -3.69
N SER A 167 -5.54 -7.83 -2.38
CA SER A 167 -5.64 -8.90 -1.37
C SER A 167 -7.08 -9.30 -1.03
N ASN A 168 -8.09 -8.53 -1.46
CA ASN A 168 -9.50 -8.80 -1.19
C ASN A 168 -10.11 -9.69 -2.28
N THR A 169 -9.83 -10.99 -2.20
CA THR A 169 -10.30 -11.99 -3.18
C THR A 169 -11.81 -12.14 -3.19
N ASP A 170 -12.47 -12.03 -2.03
CA ASP A 170 -13.93 -12.13 -1.92
C ASP A 170 -14.63 -10.99 -2.66
N GLU A 171 -14.07 -9.78 -2.60
CA GLU A 171 -14.59 -8.63 -3.35
C GLU A 171 -14.41 -8.83 -4.85
N TYR A 172 -13.22 -9.27 -5.28
CA TYR A 172 -12.99 -9.60 -6.69
C TYR A 172 -13.99 -10.62 -7.23
N GLU A 173 -14.25 -11.71 -6.48
CA GLU A 173 -15.20 -12.73 -6.89
C GLU A 173 -16.64 -12.17 -7.08
N LYS A 174 -17.06 -11.26 -6.19
CA LYS A 174 -18.36 -10.57 -6.30
C LYS A 174 -18.42 -9.67 -7.55
N LEU A 175 -17.36 -8.91 -7.82
CA LEU A 175 -17.27 -8.03 -9.00
C LEU A 175 -17.26 -8.83 -10.30
N ALA A 176 -16.44 -9.88 -10.38
CA ALA A 176 -16.36 -10.77 -11.52
C ALA A 176 -17.68 -11.48 -11.80
N ALA A 177 -18.38 -11.98 -10.77
CA ALA A 177 -19.70 -12.60 -10.91
C ALA A 177 -20.77 -11.62 -11.41
N ALA A 178 -20.62 -10.33 -11.13
CA ALA A 178 -21.47 -9.26 -11.62
C ALA A 178 -21.08 -8.76 -13.04
N GLY A 179 -19.98 -9.25 -13.61
CA GLY A 179 -19.46 -8.81 -14.91
C GLY A 179 -18.89 -7.39 -14.90
N ILE A 180 -18.43 -6.91 -13.76
CA ILE A 180 -17.86 -5.57 -13.60
C ILE A 180 -16.34 -5.66 -13.76
N PRO A 181 -15.70 -4.91 -14.69
CA PRO A 181 -14.24 -4.84 -14.79
C PRO A 181 -13.61 -4.37 -13.47
N ALA A 182 -12.64 -5.13 -12.96
CA ALA A 182 -12.03 -4.86 -11.66
C ALA A 182 -10.50 -4.91 -11.76
N VAL A 183 -9.84 -3.84 -11.33
CA VAL A 183 -8.38 -3.70 -11.33
C VAL A 183 -7.87 -3.72 -9.88
N GLY A 184 -7.04 -4.70 -9.57
CA GLY A 184 -6.49 -4.91 -8.24
C GLY A 184 -5.26 -4.07 -7.97
N PHE A 185 -5.32 -3.21 -6.95
CA PHE A 185 -4.19 -2.42 -6.46
C PHE A 185 -3.59 -3.10 -5.21
N ALA A 186 -2.31 -3.47 -5.24
CA ALA A 186 -1.65 -4.12 -4.11
C ALA A 186 -1.07 -3.10 -3.12
N THR A 187 -1.02 -3.51 -1.85
CA THR A 187 -0.39 -2.75 -0.77
C THR A 187 0.84 -3.44 -0.20
N ALA A 188 1.02 -4.74 -0.45
CA ALA A 188 2.03 -5.57 0.19
C ALA A 188 2.98 -6.26 -0.80
N ASN A 189 2.82 -6.06 -2.12
CA ASN A 189 3.63 -6.76 -3.12
C ASN A 189 5.12 -6.37 -3.09
N TRP A 190 5.45 -5.24 -2.47
CA TRP A 190 6.80 -4.67 -2.38
C TRP A 190 7.28 -4.60 -0.92
N ASP A 191 7.01 -5.63 -0.12
CA ASP A 191 7.39 -5.72 1.30
C ASP A 191 7.02 -4.47 2.11
N TYR A 192 5.87 -3.85 1.79
CA TYR A 192 5.40 -2.60 2.37
C TYR A 192 6.32 -1.38 2.13
N ASP A 193 7.18 -1.41 1.11
CA ASP A 193 7.88 -0.22 0.63
C ASP A 193 6.86 0.83 0.18
N CYS A 194 6.87 1.98 0.85
CA CYS A 194 5.85 3.00 0.63
C CYS A 194 6.08 3.79 -0.67
N VAL A 195 7.33 3.94 -1.09
CA VAL A 195 7.68 4.63 -2.34
C VAL A 195 7.37 3.72 -3.52
N GLU A 196 7.81 2.48 -3.48
CA GLU A 196 7.48 1.51 -4.54
C GLU A 196 5.98 1.25 -4.65
N THR A 197 5.26 1.17 -3.52
CA THR A 197 3.81 1.02 -3.52
C THR A 197 3.13 2.21 -4.20
N PHE A 198 3.49 3.44 -3.82
CA PHE A 198 2.97 4.66 -4.43
C PHE A 198 3.28 4.74 -5.92
N GLU A 199 4.53 4.48 -6.30
CA GLU A 199 5.00 4.49 -7.69
C GLU A 199 4.21 3.50 -8.55
N ASN A 200 4.05 2.24 -8.08
CA ASN A 200 3.31 1.24 -8.84
C ASN A 200 1.81 1.55 -8.92
N TRP A 201 1.22 2.18 -7.90
CA TRP A 201 -0.16 2.67 -8.03
C TRP A 201 -0.30 3.74 -9.10
N VAL A 202 0.64 4.70 -9.15
CA VAL A 202 0.65 5.76 -10.17
C VAL A 202 0.86 5.17 -11.56
N LYS A 203 1.77 4.20 -11.72
CA LYS A 203 2.01 3.51 -13.00
C LYS A 203 0.77 2.77 -13.48
N LEU A 204 0.12 2.00 -12.60
CA LEU A 204 -1.10 1.27 -12.96
C LEU A 204 -2.25 2.22 -13.31
N LEU A 205 -2.37 3.38 -12.62
CA LEU A 205 -3.32 4.43 -13.03
C LEU A 205 -2.99 4.95 -14.44
N GLY A 206 -1.71 5.16 -14.76
CA GLY A 206 -1.28 5.57 -16.11
C GLY A 206 -1.66 4.56 -17.17
N GLU A 207 -1.43 3.26 -16.94
CA GLU A 207 -1.81 2.19 -17.85
C GLU A 207 -3.33 2.08 -18.03
N VAL A 208 -4.10 2.19 -16.94
CA VAL A 208 -5.56 2.15 -16.95
C VAL A 208 -6.17 3.34 -17.72
N LEU A 209 -5.59 4.54 -17.57
CA LEU A 209 -6.12 5.78 -18.12
C LEU A 209 -5.46 6.17 -19.46
N GLY A 210 -4.43 5.43 -19.91
CA GLY A 210 -3.69 5.73 -21.14
C GLY A 210 -2.81 6.97 -21.03
N GLU A 211 -2.25 7.24 -19.84
CA GLU A 211 -1.45 8.43 -19.52
C GLU A 211 -0.09 8.05 -18.88
N GLU A 212 0.64 7.09 -19.46
CA GLU A 212 1.87 6.51 -18.89
C GLU A 212 2.99 7.54 -18.72
N ASP A 213 3.11 8.52 -19.62
CA ASP A 213 4.12 9.59 -19.52
C ASP A 213 3.90 10.47 -18.28
N LYS A 214 2.64 10.75 -17.95
CA LYS A 214 2.27 11.52 -16.76
C LYS A 214 2.58 10.72 -15.48
N ALA A 215 2.26 9.42 -15.51
CA ALA A 215 2.57 8.50 -14.43
C ALA A 215 4.08 8.47 -14.13
N ALA A 216 4.91 8.35 -15.16
CA ALA A 216 6.36 8.33 -15.03
C ALA A 216 6.90 9.58 -14.32
N GLY A 217 6.41 10.77 -14.65
CA GLY A 217 6.86 12.02 -14.04
C GLY A 217 6.51 12.17 -12.55
N ILE A 218 5.38 11.60 -12.12
CA ILE A 218 4.96 11.58 -10.70
C ILE A 218 5.79 10.55 -9.92
N ALA A 219 5.96 9.36 -10.48
CA ALA A 219 6.72 8.26 -9.87
C ALA A 219 8.20 8.63 -9.68
N GLU A 220 8.84 9.22 -10.71
CA GLU A 220 10.24 9.67 -10.66
C GLU A 220 10.50 10.64 -9.49
N TYR A 221 9.57 11.55 -9.20
CA TYR A 221 9.73 12.48 -8.09
C TYR A 221 9.76 11.78 -6.72
N GLY A 222 8.93 10.75 -6.52
CA GLY A 222 8.93 9.96 -5.29
C GLY A 222 10.29 9.29 -5.05
N HIS A 223 10.84 8.68 -6.08
CA HIS A 223 12.17 8.06 -6.05
C HIS A 223 13.29 9.07 -5.82
N GLN A 224 13.24 10.20 -6.50
CA GLN A 224 14.24 11.26 -6.32
C GLN A 224 14.33 11.70 -4.86
N VAL A 225 13.21 11.93 -4.20
CA VAL A 225 13.17 12.32 -2.77
C VAL A 225 13.77 11.22 -1.89
N TYR A 226 13.45 9.96 -2.16
CA TYR A 226 14.04 8.83 -1.43
C TYR A 226 15.56 8.80 -1.60
N ASP A 227 16.05 8.89 -2.83
CA ASP A 227 17.49 8.86 -3.14
C ASP A 227 18.25 10.01 -2.47
N GLU A 228 17.68 11.22 -2.44
CA GLU A 228 18.25 12.38 -1.76
C GLU A 228 18.43 12.14 -0.25
N ILE A 229 17.40 11.55 0.39
CA ILE A 229 17.46 11.20 1.82
C ILE A 229 18.50 10.11 2.06
N GLN A 230 18.51 9.03 1.26
CA GLN A 230 19.48 7.95 1.40
C GLN A 230 20.92 8.43 1.18
N ALA A 231 21.16 9.31 0.21
CA ALA A 231 22.46 9.90 -0.02
C ALA A 231 22.93 10.72 1.19
N THR A 232 22.07 11.55 1.77
CA THR A 232 22.37 12.35 2.96
C THR A 232 22.73 11.47 4.15
N LEU A 233 21.95 10.40 4.40
CA LEU A 233 22.23 9.44 5.49
C LEU A 233 23.53 8.69 5.26
N ALA A 234 23.84 8.29 4.03
CA ALA A 234 25.06 7.58 3.68
C ALA A 234 26.31 8.48 3.82
N ASP A 235 26.23 9.74 3.39
CA ASP A 235 27.33 10.70 3.46
C ASP A 235 27.67 11.08 4.93
N ALA A 236 26.69 11.03 5.84
CA ALA A 236 26.89 11.24 7.26
C ALA A 236 27.69 10.11 7.95
N GLY A 237 27.79 8.94 7.33
CA GLY A 237 28.51 7.77 7.85
C GLY A 237 27.81 7.10 9.02
N GLU A 238 28.53 6.86 10.13
CA GLU A 238 27.93 6.25 11.33
C GLU A 238 27.16 7.31 12.13
N ILE A 239 25.84 7.17 12.17
CA ILE A 239 24.91 8.07 12.88
C ILE A 239 24.24 7.36 14.05
N GLU A 240 23.89 8.10 15.10
CA GLU A 240 22.99 7.60 16.13
C GLU A 240 21.58 7.55 15.59
N LYS A 241 20.97 6.36 15.65
CA LYS A 241 19.60 6.13 15.16
C LYS A 241 18.63 6.16 16.35
N PRO A 242 17.65 7.08 16.39
CA PRO A 242 16.67 7.12 17.48
C PRO A 242 15.78 5.87 17.47
N LYS A 243 15.40 5.43 18.68
CA LYS A 243 14.38 4.40 18.89
C LYS A 243 13.02 5.01 18.67
N VAL A 244 12.26 4.50 17.69
CA VAL A 244 10.99 5.06 17.25
C VAL A 244 9.85 4.10 17.55
N LEU A 245 8.78 4.60 18.17
CA LEU A 245 7.50 3.93 18.33
C LEU A 245 6.44 4.61 17.47
N ILE A 246 5.72 3.85 16.65
CA ILE A 246 4.53 4.34 15.94
C ILE A 246 3.28 3.78 16.61
N LEU A 247 2.44 4.63 17.17
CA LEU A 247 1.10 4.30 17.63
C LEU A 247 0.17 4.32 16.41
N PHE A 248 0.03 3.14 15.77
CA PHE A 248 -0.76 2.99 14.54
C PHE A 248 -2.25 3.23 14.80
N ASN A 249 -2.81 2.56 15.81
CA ASN A 249 -4.18 2.78 16.27
C ASN A 249 -4.17 2.71 17.78
N TYR A 250 -4.58 3.79 18.41
CA TYR A 250 -4.73 3.86 19.85
C TYR A 250 -6.08 4.48 20.16
N ALA A 251 -7.02 3.67 20.61
CA ALA A 251 -8.39 4.07 20.94
C ALA A 251 -9.01 3.07 21.91
N ASN A 252 -9.94 3.51 22.75
CA ASN A 252 -10.69 2.66 23.68
C ASN A 252 -9.80 1.77 24.58
N GLY A 253 -8.62 2.28 24.97
CA GLY A 253 -7.67 1.56 25.82
C GLY A 253 -6.83 0.50 25.09
N VAL A 254 -7.02 0.29 23.79
CA VAL A 254 -6.24 -0.64 22.97
C VAL A 254 -5.15 0.11 22.24
N ILE A 255 -3.90 -0.32 22.40
CA ILE A 255 -2.74 0.26 21.73
C ILE A 255 -2.26 -0.74 20.65
N LYS A 256 -2.29 -0.33 19.38
CA LYS A 256 -1.67 -1.07 18.27
C LYS A 256 -0.50 -0.27 17.72
N THR A 257 0.62 -0.95 17.51
CA THR A 257 1.81 -0.36 16.90
C THR A 257 1.99 -0.84 15.46
N SER A 258 3.06 -0.38 14.81
CA SER A 258 3.54 -0.85 13.51
C SER A 258 4.80 -1.67 13.71
N GLY A 259 4.68 -2.97 13.56
CA GLY A 259 5.81 -3.91 13.59
C GLY A 259 6.48 -4.07 12.23
N ASP A 260 7.27 -5.14 12.10
CA ASP A 260 7.84 -5.60 10.84
C ASP A 260 6.74 -6.01 9.84
N HIS A 261 7.03 -6.00 8.54
CA HIS A 261 6.07 -6.26 7.46
C HIS A 261 4.82 -5.37 7.56
N PHE A 262 5.04 -4.07 7.81
CA PHE A 262 4.03 -3.02 7.70
C PHE A 262 4.70 -1.66 7.42
N PHE A 263 3.96 -0.70 6.92
CA PHE A 263 4.47 0.60 6.45
C PHE A 263 5.39 1.33 7.43
N GLY A 264 5.14 1.21 8.75
CA GLY A 264 5.96 1.91 9.75
C GLY A 264 7.39 1.42 9.83
N GLN A 265 7.67 0.13 9.55
CA GLN A 265 9.03 -0.36 9.47
C GLN A 265 9.79 0.35 8.35
N TYR A 266 9.17 0.40 7.15
CA TYR A 266 9.75 1.11 6.00
C TYR A 266 10.04 2.59 6.31
N TRP A 267 9.06 3.32 6.85
CA TRP A 267 9.21 4.73 7.17
C TRP A 267 10.36 5.00 8.13
N ILE A 268 10.49 4.18 9.19
CA ILE A 268 11.53 4.35 10.20
C ILE A 268 12.91 4.06 9.61
N ASP A 269 13.06 2.96 8.87
CA ASP A 269 14.34 2.56 8.26
C ASP A 269 14.79 3.55 7.20
N ALA A 270 13.89 3.98 6.31
CA ALA A 270 14.16 4.92 5.23
C ALA A 270 14.59 6.30 5.73
N THR A 271 14.28 6.65 6.97
CA THR A 271 14.57 7.98 7.54
C THR A 271 15.55 7.95 8.71
N GLY A 272 16.29 6.84 8.85
CA GLY A 272 17.43 6.72 9.77
C GLY A 272 17.05 6.50 11.23
N GLY A 273 15.89 5.89 11.53
CA GLY A 273 15.48 5.44 12.87
C GLY A 273 15.68 3.95 13.12
N VAL A 274 15.26 3.48 14.29
CA VAL A 274 15.16 2.06 14.67
C VAL A 274 13.76 1.80 15.21
N ASN A 275 13.01 0.89 14.58
CA ASN A 275 11.68 0.52 15.04
C ASN A 275 11.79 -0.32 16.32
N VAL A 276 11.22 0.16 17.44
CA VAL A 276 11.22 -0.58 18.71
C VAL A 276 10.36 -1.85 18.66
N ALA A 277 9.43 -1.92 17.71
CA ALA A 277 8.52 -3.04 17.52
C ALA A 277 8.93 -3.97 16.35
N ALA A 278 10.19 -3.91 15.86
CA ALA A 278 10.67 -4.67 14.71
C ALA A 278 10.60 -6.22 14.92
N ASP A 279 10.58 -6.70 16.15
CA ASP A 279 10.42 -8.13 16.45
C ASP A 279 8.96 -8.62 16.35
N LEU A 280 8.00 -7.71 16.17
CA LEU A 280 6.57 -8.00 16.06
C LEU A 280 6.12 -7.86 14.59
N GLN A 281 5.09 -8.61 14.19
CA GLN A 281 4.62 -8.63 12.81
C GLN A 281 3.35 -7.81 12.61
N GLY A 282 3.28 -7.04 11.52
CA GLY A 282 2.08 -6.30 11.09
C GLY A 282 1.68 -5.19 12.07
N THR A 283 0.44 -5.23 12.56
CA THR A 283 -0.11 -4.23 13.48
C THR A 283 -0.51 -4.86 14.82
N PRO A 284 0.47 -5.34 15.62
CA PRO A 284 0.19 -6.02 16.88
C PRO A 284 -0.35 -5.08 17.95
N GLU A 285 -1.16 -5.65 18.84
CA GLU A 285 -1.52 -5.02 20.09
C GLU A 285 -0.35 -5.08 21.07
N ILE A 286 -0.09 -3.98 21.76
CA ILE A 286 0.96 -3.81 22.74
C ILE A 286 0.40 -3.21 24.04
N ASN A 287 1.21 -3.20 25.09
CA ASN A 287 0.85 -2.65 26.38
C ASN A 287 1.92 -1.67 26.92
N MET A 288 1.60 -0.99 28.02
CA MET A 288 2.53 -0.01 28.61
C MET A 288 3.81 -0.64 29.15
N GLU A 289 3.80 -1.92 29.57
CA GLU A 289 5.02 -2.60 30.05
C GLU A 289 6.03 -2.75 28.93
N GLN A 290 5.58 -3.14 27.72
CA GLN A 290 6.43 -3.20 26.52
C GLN A 290 6.97 -1.82 26.15
N ILE A 291 6.14 -0.77 26.22
CA ILE A 291 6.55 0.61 25.92
C ILE A 291 7.62 1.08 26.90
N TYR A 292 7.48 0.75 28.19
CA TYR A 292 8.49 1.08 29.21
C TYR A 292 9.81 0.33 28.98
N GLU A 293 9.74 -0.94 28.55
CA GLU A 293 10.95 -1.74 28.23
C GLU A 293 11.67 -1.17 27.01
N TRP A 294 10.94 -0.78 25.97
CA TRP A 294 11.50 -0.17 24.77
C TRP A 294 12.06 1.22 25.03
N ASP A 295 11.39 2.01 25.86
CA ASP A 295 11.70 3.42 26.19
C ASP A 295 12.09 4.22 24.93
N PRO A 296 11.13 4.48 24.03
CA PRO A 296 11.38 5.11 22.74
C PRO A 296 11.89 6.55 22.90
N ASP A 297 12.78 6.96 21.97
CA ASP A 297 13.28 8.33 21.85
C ASP A 297 12.26 9.24 21.17
N ILE A 298 11.47 8.67 20.24
CA ILE A 298 10.44 9.38 19.47
C ILE A 298 9.16 8.54 19.42
N ILE A 299 8.02 9.20 19.57
CA ILE A 299 6.70 8.60 19.37
C ILE A 299 5.96 9.33 18.26
N TYR A 300 5.45 8.57 17.29
CA TYR A 300 4.52 9.07 16.27
C TYR A 300 3.12 8.51 16.52
N ILE A 301 2.10 9.37 16.39
CA ILE A 301 0.69 8.99 16.48
C ILE A 301 0.07 9.15 15.09
N THR A 302 -0.50 8.10 14.52
CA THR A 302 -1.15 8.19 13.21
C THR A 302 -2.54 8.82 13.31
N ASN A 303 -3.09 9.22 12.16
CA ASN A 303 -4.47 9.72 12.08
C ASN A 303 -5.54 8.62 12.11
N PHE A 304 -5.17 7.38 12.47
CA PHE A 304 -6.10 6.32 12.86
C PHE A 304 -6.34 6.29 14.39
N SER A 305 -5.73 7.20 15.14
CA SER A 305 -5.92 7.39 16.58
C SER A 305 -6.53 8.76 16.85
N PRO A 306 -7.52 8.89 17.76
CA PRO A 306 -8.07 10.18 18.17
C PRO A 306 -7.17 10.95 19.13
N TYR A 307 -6.16 10.28 19.72
CA TYR A 307 -5.23 10.94 20.63
C TYR A 307 -4.28 11.89 19.91
N GLN A 308 -3.91 12.96 20.62
CA GLN A 308 -2.98 13.99 20.19
C GLN A 308 -1.67 13.91 21.01
N PRO A 309 -0.57 14.52 20.59
CA PRO A 309 0.67 14.58 21.37
C PRO A 309 0.45 15.06 22.80
N GLU A 310 -0.40 16.06 23.00
CA GLU A 310 -0.72 16.66 24.29
C GLU A 310 -1.40 15.67 25.25
N ASP A 311 -2.16 14.69 24.74
CA ASP A 311 -2.78 13.66 25.56
C ASP A 311 -1.73 12.78 26.26
N LEU A 312 -0.62 12.46 25.57
CA LEU A 312 0.51 11.71 26.12
C LEU A 312 1.37 12.60 27.02
N ILE A 313 1.74 13.80 26.55
CA ILE A 313 2.61 14.74 27.26
C ILE A 313 1.96 15.17 28.59
N ASN A 314 0.67 15.47 28.60
CA ASN A 314 -0.05 15.85 29.81
C ASN A 314 -0.58 14.64 30.60
N ASN A 315 -0.31 13.42 30.13
CA ASN A 315 -0.68 12.16 30.80
C ASN A 315 -2.20 12.07 31.11
N THR A 316 -3.04 12.44 30.15
CA THR A 316 -4.49 12.54 30.34
C THR A 316 -5.26 11.28 29.96
N ILE A 317 -4.58 10.26 29.43
CA ILE A 317 -5.22 9.02 29.00
C ILE A 317 -5.42 8.08 30.17
N GLU A 318 -6.68 7.86 30.54
CA GLU A 318 -7.03 7.01 31.69
C GLU A 318 -6.50 5.58 31.52
N GLY A 319 -5.91 5.03 32.56
CA GLY A 319 -5.39 3.66 32.60
C GLY A 319 -3.98 3.47 32.00
N ASN A 320 -3.37 4.51 31.40
CA ASN A 320 -2.03 4.44 30.82
C ASN A 320 -1.16 5.59 31.30
N ASP A 321 -0.04 5.29 31.95
CA ASP A 321 0.90 6.29 32.48
C ASP A 321 2.06 6.52 31.49
N TRP A 322 2.03 7.60 30.75
CA TRP A 322 3.05 7.99 29.78
C TRP A 322 4.20 8.83 30.39
N SER A 323 4.04 9.29 31.64
CA SER A 323 4.95 10.27 32.26
C SER A 323 6.40 9.80 32.41
N SER A 324 6.65 8.48 32.43
CA SER A 324 7.97 7.89 32.58
C SER A 324 8.71 7.68 31.24
N VAL A 325 8.00 7.71 30.10
CA VAL A 325 8.55 7.43 28.77
C VAL A 325 9.46 8.56 28.30
N LYS A 326 10.65 8.24 27.77
CA LYS A 326 11.66 9.22 27.37
C LYS A 326 11.14 10.22 26.34
N ALA A 327 10.51 9.74 25.26
CA ALA A 327 9.94 10.61 24.23
C ALA A 327 8.95 11.65 24.79
N VAL A 328 8.13 11.24 25.76
CA VAL A 328 7.16 12.13 26.42
C VAL A 328 7.86 13.18 27.27
N LYS A 329 8.87 12.80 28.07
CA LYS A 329 9.67 13.73 28.89
C LYS A 329 10.42 14.77 28.06
N GLU A 330 10.87 14.36 26.87
CA GLU A 330 11.63 15.22 25.96
C GLU A 330 10.73 16.00 24.99
N GLY A 331 9.40 15.79 25.01
CA GLY A 331 8.45 16.43 24.11
C GLY A 331 8.58 15.96 22.66
N LYS A 332 9.16 14.77 22.42
CA LYS A 332 9.33 14.18 21.07
C LYS A 332 8.17 13.25 20.73
N VAL A 333 6.98 13.75 20.85
CA VAL A 333 5.73 13.08 20.48
C VAL A 333 5.10 13.88 19.34
N TYR A 334 4.87 13.24 18.21
CA TYR A 334 4.39 13.90 17.01
C TYR A 334 3.12 13.23 16.48
N LYS A 335 2.20 14.04 15.96
CA LYS A 335 1.08 13.55 15.16
C LYS A 335 1.50 13.50 13.69
N PHE A 336 1.20 12.40 12.99
CA PHE A 336 1.38 12.40 11.53
C PHE A 336 0.50 13.49 10.91
N PRO A 337 1.02 14.28 9.97
CA PRO A 337 0.23 15.24 9.24
C PRO A 337 -0.92 14.61 8.45
N LEU A 338 -1.86 15.44 8.03
CA LEU A 338 -3.02 15.09 7.21
C LEU A 338 -3.08 16.04 6.00
N GLY A 339 -2.46 15.63 4.92
CA GLY A 339 -2.50 16.36 3.66
C GLY A 339 -3.73 16.01 2.82
N MET A 340 -3.53 15.49 1.61
CA MET A 340 -4.62 14.97 0.77
C MET A 340 -5.26 13.71 1.37
N TYR A 341 -4.44 12.92 2.08
CA TYR A 341 -4.82 11.77 2.88
C TYR A 341 -3.91 11.68 4.11
N ARG A 342 -4.15 10.71 4.98
CA ARG A 342 -3.30 10.43 6.16
C ARG A 342 -1.88 10.09 5.72
N TRP A 343 -0.86 10.71 6.33
CA TRP A 343 0.55 10.55 5.94
C TRP A 343 1.19 9.23 6.40
N PHE A 344 0.45 8.27 6.90
CA PHE A 344 1.01 7.00 7.35
C PHE A 344 0.99 5.90 6.27
N PRO A 345 -0.15 5.55 5.62
CA PRO A 345 -0.08 4.64 4.49
C PRO A 345 0.46 5.38 3.26
N PRO A 346 1.01 4.66 2.26
CA PRO A 346 1.35 5.29 0.97
C PRO A 346 0.12 6.00 0.40
N ALA A 347 0.32 7.22 -0.06
CA ALA A 347 -0.72 8.10 -0.60
C ALA A 347 -0.07 9.16 -1.51
N SER A 348 -0.87 10.11 -1.98
CA SER A 348 -0.37 11.21 -2.82
C SER A 348 0.80 11.99 -2.21
N ASP A 349 0.86 12.11 -0.89
CA ASP A 349 1.86 12.90 -0.17
C ASP A 349 3.10 12.07 0.27
N THR A 350 3.25 10.84 -0.22
CA THR A 350 4.38 9.94 0.12
C THR A 350 5.77 10.62 0.10
N PRO A 351 6.14 11.46 -0.88
CA PRO A 351 7.43 12.16 -0.87
C PRO A 351 7.58 13.14 0.30
N LEU A 352 6.50 13.81 0.70
CA LEU A 352 6.51 14.74 1.85
C LEU A 352 6.64 13.99 3.18
N VAL A 353 6.05 12.80 3.29
CA VAL A 353 6.18 11.95 4.49
C VAL A 353 7.64 11.60 4.75
N LEU A 354 8.40 11.21 3.71
CA LEU A 354 9.82 10.92 3.82
C LEU A 354 10.61 12.11 4.37
N LYS A 355 10.42 13.29 3.76
CA LYS A 355 11.11 14.52 4.21
C LYS A 355 10.75 14.85 5.66
N TRP A 356 9.47 14.81 6.00
CA TRP A 356 9.00 15.12 7.35
C TRP A 356 9.58 14.18 8.40
N LEU A 357 9.54 12.86 8.17
CA LEU A 357 10.12 11.88 9.10
C LEU A 357 11.64 12.04 9.21
N ALA A 358 12.35 12.32 8.10
CA ALA A 358 13.78 12.56 8.10
C ALA A 358 14.14 13.76 8.99
N THR A 359 13.38 14.88 8.91
CA THR A 359 13.59 16.06 9.78
C THR A 359 13.34 15.79 11.27
N LYS A 360 12.56 14.76 11.62
CA LYS A 360 12.28 14.40 13.01
C LYS A 360 13.26 13.34 13.54
N ASN A 361 13.58 12.34 12.71
CA ASN A 361 14.49 11.27 13.10
C ASN A 361 15.96 11.71 13.12
N GLN A 362 16.35 12.59 12.18
CA GLN A 362 17.74 13.06 12.02
C GLN A 362 17.78 14.61 11.85
N PRO A 363 17.34 15.37 12.87
CA PRO A 363 17.13 16.82 12.73
C PRO A 363 18.38 17.61 12.39
N GLU A 364 19.57 17.13 12.78
CA GLU A 364 20.84 17.82 12.46
C GLU A 364 21.24 17.64 10.99
N LEU A 365 20.95 16.47 10.40
CA LEU A 365 21.26 16.18 8.99
C LEU A 365 20.31 16.86 8.02
N PHE A 366 19.08 17.07 8.43
CA PHE A 366 18.00 17.64 7.59
C PHE A 366 17.56 19.03 8.08
N ALA A 367 18.45 19.76 8.77
CA ALA A 367 18.15 21.08 9.33
C ALA A 367 17.80 22.15 8.28
N ASP A 368 18.27 21.97 7.05
CA ASP A 368 18.02 22.90 5.94
C ASP A 368 16.65 22.68 5.26
N ILE A 369 15.91 21.61 5.61
CA ILE A 369 14.58 21.34 5.06
C ILE A 369 13.53 22.17 5.82
N ASP A 370 12.93 23.13 5.12
CA ASP A 370 11.74 23.86 5.57
C ASP A 370 10.49 23.10 5.11
N MET A 371 9.89 22.33 6.01
CA MET A 371 8.74 21.48 5.67
C MET A 371 7.48 22.25 5.24
N GLU A 372 7.27 23.47 5.72
CA GLU A 372 6.15 24.30 5.26
C GLU A 372 6.35 24.74 3.81
N GLN A 373 7.58 25.12 3.45
CA GLN A 373 7.92 25.47 2.07
C GLN A 373 7.89 24.23 1.16
N GLU A 374 8.39 23.08 1.61
CA GLU A 374 8.32 21.82 0.85
C GLU A 374 6.88 21.44 0.51
N VAL A 375 5.96 21.57 1.47
CA VAL A 375 4.53 21.32 1.24
C VAL A 375 3.95 22.30 0.23
N ARG A 376 4.24 23.62 0.36
CA ARG A 376 3.78 24.64 -0.58
C ARG A 376 4.27 24.36 -2.01
N ASP A 377 5.56 24.03 -2.16
CA ASP A 377 6.18 23.77 -3.46
C ASP A 377 5.61 22.48 -4.09
N TYR A 378 5.39 21.46 -3.29
CA TYR A 378 4.77 20.20 -3.74
C TYR A 378 3.34 20.44 -4.26
N TYR A 379 2.50 21.12 -3.49
CA TYR A 379 1.12 21.39 -3.88
C TYR A 379 1.04 22.34 -5.07
N LYS A 380 1.95 23.32 -5.15
CA LYS A 380 2.06 24.17 -6.32
C LYS A 380 2.46 23.40 -7.57
N ARG A 381 3.45 22.49 -7.44
CA ARG A 381 3.97 21.69 -8.55
C ARG A 381 2.93 20.72 -9.10
N PHE A 382 2.30 19.94 -8.23
CA PHE A 382 1.48 18.79 -8.63
C PHE A 382 -0.01 19.10 -8.75
N TYR A 383 -0.51 20.05 -8.00
CA TYR A 383 -1.94 20.42 -8.01
C TYR A 383 -2.19 21.83 -8.55
N ASN A 384 -1.12 22.62 -8.81
CA ASN A 384 -1.20 24.03 -9.19
C ASN A 384 -2.01 24.87 -8.17
N VAL A 385 -1.94 24.52 -6.89
CA VAL A 385 -2.61 25.20 -5.78
C VAL A 385 -1.59 25.94 -4.93
N GLU A 386 -1.92 27.16 -4.52
CA GLU A 386 -1.15 27.94 -3.55
C GLU A 386 -1.83 27.82 -2.19
N LEU A 387 -1.15 27.16 -1.26
CA LEU A 387 -1.65 26.94 0.09
C LEU A 387 -1.50 28.21 0.93
N THR A 388 -2.53 28.52 1.72
CA THR A 388 -2.49 29.57 2.75
C THR A 388 -1.78 29.07 4.02
N ASP A 389 -1.49 29.97 4.97
CA ASP A 389 -0.93 29.58 6.27
C ASP A 389 -1.93 28.72 7.08
N GLU A 390 -3.24 28.93 6.91
CA GLU A 390 -4.29 28.14 7.53
C GLU A 390 -4.32 26.70 6.96
N ASP A 391 -4.11 26.55 5.65
CA ASP A 391 -4.01 25.22 5.02
C ASP A 391 -2.79 24.45 5.54
N ILE A 392 -1.64 25.13 5.68
CA ILE A 392 -0.43 24.53 6.24
C ILE A 392 -0.64 24.12 7.70
N ASP A 393 -1.27 24.98 8.51
CA ASP A 393 -1.60 24.65 9.90
C ASP A 393 -2.54 23.42 9.98
N GLN A 394 -3.56 23.35 9.13
CA GLN A 394 -4.47 22.21 9.05
C GLN A 394 -3.74 20.91 8.70
N ILE A 395 -2.78 20.96 7.78
CA ILE A 395 -1.98 19.79 7.38
C ILE A 395 -1.14 19.27 8.56
N PHE A 396 -0.42 20.15 9.25
CA PHE A 396 0.51 19.75 10.30
C PHE A 396 -0.12 19.55 11.67
N ASN A 397 -1.31 20.12 11.92
CA ASN A 397 -2.04 20.04 13.17
C ASN A 397 -3.46 19.44 12.96
N PRO A 398 -3.56 18.19 12.48
CA PRO A 398 -4.84 17.58 12.17
C PRO A 398 -5.70 17.39 13.42
N SER A 399 -7.00 17.64 13.28
CA SER A 399 -7.99 17.44 14.34
C SER A 399 -8.09 15.96 14.77
N SER A 400 -8.47 15.71 16.02
CA SER A 400 -8.77 14.35 16.53
C SER A 400 -9.90 13.67 15.76
N GLU A 401 -10.80 14.43 15.14
CA GLU A 401 -11.94 13.95 14.34
C GLU A 401 -11.47 13.24 13.05
N ALA A 402 -10.26 13.52 12.58
CA ALA A 402 -9.67 12.88 11.41
C ALA A 402 -9.55 11.35 11.56
N SER A 403 -9.55 10.82 12.77
CA SER A 403 -9.54 9.38 13.04
C SER A 403 -10.89 8.71 12.75
N GLY A 404 -11.99 9.44 12.86
CA GLY A 404 -13.34 8.90 12.85
C GLY A 404 -13.68 8.09 14.13
N LEU A 405 -12.84 8.17 15.17
CA LEU A 405 -12.98 7.45 16.42
C LEU A 405 -13.15 8.43 17.59
N SER A 406 -13.82 7.99 18.67
CA SER A 406 -13.83 8.68 19.95
C SER A 406 -12.63 8.28 20.81
N LYS A 407 -12.19 9.19 21.70
CA LYS A 407 -11.16 8.91 22.72
C LYS A 407 -11.64 7.90 23.74
#